data_32d7fe1ca2ec0fb01c7fcd5af89973b9
#
_entry.id   32d7fe1ca2ec0fb01c7fcd5af89973b9
#
_cell.length_a   1.000
_cell.length_b   1.000
_cell.length_c   1.000
_cell.angle_alpha   90.00
_cell.angle_beta   90.00
_cell.angle_gamma   90.00
#
_symmetry.space_group_name_H-M   'P 1'
#
loop_
_entity.id
_entity.type
_entity.pdbx_description
1 polymer ?
#
loop_
_entity_poly.entity_id
_entity_poly.type
_entity_poly.pdbx_seq_one_letter_code
_entity_poly.pdbx_strand_id
1 'polypeptide(L)'
;MDNRPIGFFDSGLGGLTSIPHLKRLLPKEKIIYFGDTARTPYGSKAVSTIRTFATQIADFLVSKDVKMIVIACNTVSSTCLEMLREKFPDVSIVGIIDPAAKAVSKKCLLSSKIVYDFFHIKISTL
;
A
#
# COMPACT_ATOMS: atom_id res chain seq x y z
N MET A 1 13.18 -9.05 -18.88
CA MET A 1 12.19 -9.05 -17.78
C MET A 1 12.88 -8.51 -16.54
N ASP A 2 12.27 -7.60 -15.80
CA ASP A 2 12.84 -7.06 -14.55
C ASP A 2 12.57 -8.02 -13.39
N ASN A 3 13.63 -8.70 -12.92
CA ASN A 3 13.55 -9.71 -11.86
C ASN A 3 13.71 -9.14 -10.43
N ARG A 4 13.80 -7.81 -10.31
CA ARG A 4 13.83 -7.15 -8.99
C ARG A 4 12.51 -7.37 -8.25
N PRO A 5 12.52 -7.44 -6.92
CA PRO A 5 11.32 -7.71 -6.15
C PRO A 5 10.34 -6.53 -6.14
N ILE A 6 9.08 -6.82 -5.81
CA ILE A 6 8.08 -5.82 -5.44
C ILE A 6 8.13 -5.66 -3.92
N GLY A 7 8.35 -4.44 -3.44
CA GLY A 7 8.29 -4.10 -2.02
C GLY A 7 6.84 -3.82 -1.59
N PHE A 8 6.42 -4.43 -0.50
CA PHE A 8 5.15 -4.10 0.17
C PHE A 8 5.44 -3.44 1.50
N PHE A 9 4.74 -2.35 1.76
CA PHE A 9 4.82 -1.59 2.98
C PHE A 9 3.45 -1.50 3.66
N ASP A 10 3.39 -1.91 4.91
CA ASP A 10 2.21 -1.75 5.78
C ASP A 10 2.62 -1.31 7.18
N SER A 11 1.72 -0.64 7.89
CA SER A 11 1.89 -0.30 9.31
C SER A 11 1.71 -1.51 10.25
N GLY A 12 1.24 -2.63 9.74
CA GLY A 12 0.98 -3.86 10.48
C GLY A 12 0.98 -5.08 9.60
N LEU A 13 -0.01 -5.96 9.79
CA LEU A 13 -0.13 -7.24 9.10
C LEU A 13 -1.32 -7.32 8.13
N GLY A 14 -2.16 -6.29 8.08
CA GLY A 14 -3.38 -6.28 7.26
C GLY A 14 -3.10 -6.47 5.77
N GLY A 15 -2.04 -5.87 5.27
CA GLY A 15 -1.62 -5.97 3.87
C GLY A 15 -1.21 -7.39 3.44
N LEU A 16 -0.89 -8.30 4.38
CA LEU A 16 -0.57 -9.69 4.06
C LEU A 16 -1.72 -10.43 3.37
N THR A 17 -2.96 -10.02 3.59
CA THR A 17 -4.14 -10.63 2.96
C THR A 17 -4.15 -10.48 1.44
N SER A 18 -3.47 -9.45 0.91
CA SER A 18 -3.34 -9.20 -0.53
C SER A 18 -2.28 -10.07 -1.20
N ILE A 19 -1.29 -10.58 -0.45
CA ILE A 19 -0.14 -11.32 -1.01
C ILE A 19 -0.54 -12.62 -1.72
N PRO A 20 -1.40 -13.50 -1.16
CA PRO A 20 -1.83 -14.71 -1.86
C PRO A 20 -2.55 -14.39 -3.18
N HIS A 21 -3.33 -13.29 -3.21
CA HIS A 21 -4.03 -12.86 -4.42
C HIS A 21 -3.04 -12.38 -5.49
N LEU A 22 -2.07 -11.55 -5.09
CA LEU A 22 -1.02 -11.09 -5.98
C LEU A 22 -0.20 -12.26 -6.54
N LYS A 23 0.15 -13.24 -5.71
CA LYS A 23 0.89 -14.44 -6.14
C LYS A 23 0.14 -15.29 -7.14
N ARG A 24 -1.19 -15.33 -7.10
CA ARG A 24 -1.99 -15.99 -8.13
C ARG A 24 -1.94 -15.28 -9.48
N LEU A 25 -1.95 -13.94 -9.46
CA LEU A 25 -1.91 -13.11 -10.67
C LEU A 25 -0.48 -13.03 -11.26
N LEU A 26 0.51 -12.95 -10.40
CA LEU A 26 1.91 -12.76 -10.74
C LEU A 26 2.81 -13.79 -10.04
N PRO A 27 2.72 -15.08 -10.40
CA PRO A 27 3.37 -16.18 -9.67
C PRO A 27 4.89 -16.11 -9.67
N LYS A 28 5.50 -15.47 -10.66
CA LYS A 28 6.96 -15.34 -10.80
C LYS A 28 7.55 -14.16 -10.07
N GLU A 29 6.72 -13.21 -9.60
CA GLU A 29 7.22 -12.02 -8.91
C GLU A 29 7.74 -12.36 -7.52
N LYS A 30 8.91 -11.80 -7.20
CA LYS A 30 9.45 -11.84 -5.83
C LYS A 30 8.80 -10.71 -5.03
N ILE A 31 8.46 -10.96 -3.77
CA ILE A 31 7.82 -9.99 -2.89
C ILE A 31 8.64 -9.85 -1.62
N ILE A 32 8.93 -8.62 -1.23
CA ILE A 32 9.45 -8.25 0.08
C ILE A 32 8.35 -7.51 0.82
N TYR A 33 7.86 -8.08 1.91
CA TYR A 33 6.85 -7.46 2.76
C TYR A 33 7.49 -6.86 4.00
N PHE A 34 7.21 -5.59 4.26
CA PHE A 34 7.59 -4.90 5.50
C PHE A 34 6.34 -4.45 6.25
N GLY A 35 6.07 -5.09 7.39
CA GLY A 35 5.00 -4.68 8.32
C GLY A 35 5.61 -4.05 9.57
N ASP A 36 5.30 -2.79 9.84
CA ASP A 36 5.85 -2.03 10.98
C ASP A 36 5.07 -2.31 12.27
N THR A 37 5.05 -3.57 12.69
CA THR A 37 4.28 -4.03 13.84
C THR A 37 4.74 -3.42 15.18
N ALA A 38 6.02 -3.00 15.26
CA ALA A 38 6.58 -2.40 16.46
C ALA A 38 6.06 -0.98 16.73
N ARG A 39 5.59 -0.26 15.68
CA ARG A 39 5.17 1.15 15.78
C ARG A 39 3.69 1.36 15.45
N THR A 40 2.95 0.29 15.23
CA THR A 40 1.50 0.32 15.03
C THR A 40 0.77 0.73 16.33
N PRO A 41 -0.41 1.40 16.27
CA PRO A 41 -1.13 1.86 15.10
C PRO A 41 -0.60 3.22 14.59
N TYR A 42 -0.67 3.43 13.27
CA TYR A 42 -0.26 4.70 12.65
C TYR A 42 -1.34 5.78 12.74
N GLY A 43 -2.62 5.41 12.69
CA GLY A 43 -3.74 6.35 12.59
C GLY A 43 -3.88 7.34 13.75
N SER A 44 -3.30 7.04 14.92
CA SER A 44 -3.30 7.91 16.10
C SER A 44 -2.04 8.78 16.22
N LYS A 45 -1.07 8.65 15.31
CA LYS A 45 0.20 9.38 15.37
C LYS A 45 0.14 10.69 14.58
N ALA A 46 1.00 11.65 14.96
CA ALA A 46 1.16 12.88 14.21
C ALA A 46 1.67 12.60 12.79
N VAL A 47 1.21 13.37 11.80
CA VAL A 47 1.58 13.22 10.39
C VAL A 47 3.10 13.27 10.19
N SER A 48 3.80 14.15 10.93
CA SER A 48 5.27 14.22 10.90
C SER A 48 5.94 12.91 11.30
N THR A 49 5.43 12.26 12.33
CA THR A 49 5.93 10.96 12.79
C THR A 49 5.68 9.87 11.74
N ILE A 50 4.48 9.84 11.14
CA ILE A 50 4.14 8.89 10.07
C ILE A 50 5.04 9.10 8.86
N ARG A 51 5.31 10.34 8.47
CA ARG A 51 6.24 10.68 7.38
C ARG A 51 7.66 10.17 7.65
N THR A 52 8.15 10.33 8.87
CA THR A 52 9.46 9.81 9.27
C THR A 52 9.52 8.29 9.14
N PHE A 53 8.52 7.57 9.66
CA PHE A 53 8.46 6.12 9.59
C PHE A 53 8.33 5.63 8.14
N ALA A 54 7.45 6.24 7.37
CA ALA A 54 7.25 5.90 5.96
C ALA A 54 8.53 6.08 5.15
N THR A 55 9.28 7.15 5.40
CA THR A 55 10.57 7.40 4.77
C THR A 55 11.59 6.31 5.11
N GLN A 56 11.74 5.96 6.39
CA GLN A 56 12.67 4.92 6.83
C GLN A 56 12.38 3.55 6.19
N ILE A 57 11.09 3.20 6.07
CA ILE A 57 10.69 1.93 5.46
C ILE A 57 10.93 1.96 3.95
N ALA A 58 10.62 3.09 3.28
CA ALA A 58 10.89 3.24 1.86
C ALA A 58 12.39 3.18 1.57
N ASP A 59 13.25 3.85 2.36
CA ASP A 59 14.71 3.75 2.27
C ASP A 59 15.18 2.28 2.40
N PHE A 60 14.63 1.55 3.36
CA PHE A 60 14.94 0.12 3.52
C PHE A 60 14.54 -0.70 2.28
N LEU A 61 13.34 -0.52 1.75
CA LEU A 61 12.89 -1.25 0.57
C LEU A 61 13.73 -0.89 -0.66
N VAL A 62 14.06 0.38 -0.84
CA VAL A 62 14.95 0.83 -1.93
C VAL A 62 16.33 0.19 -1.79
N SER A 63 16.88 0.06 -0.57
CA SER A 63 18.16 -0.64 -0.33
C SER A 63 18.12 -2.13 -0.70
N LYS A 64 16.92 -2.71 -0.84
CA LYS A 64 16.71 -4.09 -1.33
C LYS A 64 16.53 -4.18 -2.84
N ASP A 65 16.81 -3.11 -3.57
CA ASP A 65 16.70 -3.02 -5.03
C ASP A 65 15.32 -3.43 -5.54
N VAL A 66 14.25 -2.93 -4.89
CA VAL A 66 12.89 -3.19 -5.36
C VAL A 66 12.58 -2.37 -6.63
N LYS A 67 11.86 -2.97 -7.58
CA LYS A 67 11.42 -2.28 -8.80
C LYS A 67 10.20 -1.39 -8.59
N MET A 68 9.41 -1.67 -7.54
CA MET A 68 8.29 -0.83 -7.14
C MET A 68 7.97 -1.03 -5.66
N ILE A 69 7.29 -0.05 -5.07
CA ILE A 69 6.77 -0.11 -3.70
C ILE A 69 5.25 0.00 -3.75
N VAL A 70 4.56 -0.95 -3.10
CA VAL A 70 3.11 -0.93 -2.88
C VAL A 70 2.86 -0.58 -1.42
N ILE A 71 2.19 0.54 -1.17
CA ILE A 71 1.80 0.97 0.17
C ILE A 71 0.41 0.40 0.47
N ALA A 72 0.37 -0.65 1.29
CA ALA A 72 -0.85 -1.32 1.70
C ALA A 72 -1.54 -0.65 2.90
N CYS A 73 -0.86 0.28 3.57
CA CYS A 73 -1.41 1.06 4.68
C CYS A 73 -2.25 2.23 4.19
N ASN A 74 -3.52 2.30 4.59
CA ASN A 74 -4.42 3.41 4.25
C ASN A 74 -3.89 4.76 4.76
N THR A 75 -3.42 4.82 6.00
CA THR A 75 -2.91 6.05 6.62
C THR A 75 -1.70 6.59 5.85
N VAL A 76 -0.74 5.75 5.50
CA VAL A 76 0.44 6.15 4.73
C VAL A 76 0.07 6.53 3.30
N SER A 77 -0.83 5.76 2.66
CA SER A 77 -1.31 6.07 1.30
C SER A 77 -1.99 7.45 1.22
N SER A 78 -2.74 7.85 2.25
CA SER A 78 -3.42 9.15 2.27
C SER A 78 -2.53 10.32 2.65
N THR A 79 -1.47 10.09 3.45
CA THR A 79 -0.70 11.19 4.07
C THR A 79 0.72 11.34 3.53
N CYS A 80 1.30 10.30 2.93
CA CYS A 80 2.71 10.26 2.59
C CYS A 80 3.00 9.93 1.12
N LEU A 81 2.01 9.52 0.33
CA LEU A 81 2.24 8.97 -1.02
C LEU A 81 3.01 9.94 -1.93
N GLU A 82 2.56 11.19 -2.02
CA GLU A 82 3.19 12.20 -2.88
C GLU A 82 4.61 12.54 -2.40
N MET A 83 4.79 12.74 -1.09
CA MET A 83 6.10 12.99 -0.48
C MET A 83 7.09 11.86 -0.77
N LEU A 84 6.64 10.59 -0.73
CA LEU A 84 7.48 9.44 -1.05
C LEU A 84 7.83 9.38 -2.53
N ARG A 85 6.89 9.69 -3.42
CA ARG A 85 7.12 9.77 -4.87
C ARG A 85 8.15 10.83 -5.24
N GLU A 86 8.06 12.01 -4.60
CA GLU A 86 9.03 13.10 -4.79
C GLU A 86 10.43 12.71 -4.28
N LYS A 87 10.48 12.02 -3.13
CA LYS A 87 11.77 11.62 -2.54
C LYS A 87 12.45 10.46 -3.29
N PHE A 88 11.67 9.55 -3.88
CA PHE A 88 12.18 8.36 -4.58
C PHE A 88 11.69 8.32 -6.05
N PRO A 89 12.12 9.29 -6.90
CA PRO A 89 11.60 9.43 -8.25
C PRO A 89 11.93 8.23 -9.17
N ASP A 90 12.98 7.48 -8.86
CA ASP A 90 13.43 6.32 -9.65
C ASP A 90 12.67 5.03 -9.32
N VAL A 91 11.80 5.04 -8.31
CA VAL A 91 11.03 3.87 -7.88
C VAL A 91 9.54 4.14 -8.05
N SER A 92 8.85 3.25 -8.76
CA SER A 92 7.38 3.35 -8.87
C SER A 92 6.72 3.11 -7.51
N ILE A 93 5.97 4.09 -6.98
CA ILE A 93 5.28 3.98 -5.70
C ILE A 93 3.77 4.09 -5.91
N VAL A 94 3.04 3.04 -5.48
CA VAL A 94 1.59 2.91 -5.63
C VAL A 94 0.95 2.79 -4.25
N GLY A 95 -0.04 3.63 -3.97
CA GLY A 95 -0.87 3.52 -2.77
C GLY A 95 -2.13 2.70 -3.00
N ILE A 96 -2.63 2.03 -1.98
CA ILE A 96 -3.83 1.19 -2.09
C ILE A 96 -5.11 1.99 -2.36
N ILE A 97 -5.14 3.28 -2.00
CA ILE A 97 -6.30 4.15 -2.17
C ILE A 97 -6.53 4.48 -3.66
N ASP A 98 -5.47 4.73 -4.44
CA ASP A 98 -5.58 5.10 -5.86
C ASP A 98 -6.28 4.03 -6.72
N PRO A 99 -5.90 2.74 -6.66
CA PRO A 99 -6.59 1.69 -7.38
C PRO A 99 -8.04 1.49 -6.91
N ALA A 100 -8.28 1.61 -5.59
CA ALA A 100 -9.62 1.50 -5.03
C ALA A 100 -10.53 2.64 -5.51
N ALA A 101 -10.05 3.89 -5.48
CA ALA A 101 -10.79 5.05 -5.98
C ALA A 101 -11.08 4.94 -7.46
N LYS A 102 -10.11 4.50 -8.28
CA LYS A 102 -10.30 4.26 -9.72
C LYS A 102 -11.31 3.15 -10.00
N ALA A 103 -11.27 2.05 -9.23
CA ALA A 103 -12.21 0.96 -9.37
C ALA A 103 -13.66 1.39 -9.02
N VAL A 104 -13.82 2.17 -7.93
CA VAL A 104 -15.11 2.74 -7.53
C VAL A 104 -15.62 3.72 -8.59
N SER A 105 -14.80 4.66 -9.04
CA SER A 105 -15.14 5.64 -10.09
C SER A 105 -15.61 4.95 -11.38
N LYS A 106 -14.89 3.93 -11.84
CA LYS A 106 -15.25 3.16 -13.03
C LYS A 106 -16.56 2.39 -12.88
N LYS A 107 -16.91 1.95 -11.65
CA LYS A 107 -18.12 1.19 -11.36
C LYS A 107 -19.31 2.05 -10.94
N CYS A 108 -19.10 3.22 -10.30
CA CYS A 108 -20.17 4.17 -10.01
C CYS A 108 -20.81 4.77 -11.26
N LEU A 109 -20.09 4.80 -12.38
CA LEU A 109 -20.69 5.06 -13.70
C LEU A 109 -21.61 3.92 -14.17
N LEU A 110 -21.61 2.77 -13.50
CA LEU A 110 -22.34 1.56 -13.92
C LEU A 110 -23.38 1.05 -12.91
N SER A 111 -23.37 1.43 -11.61
CA SER A 111 -24.40 1.02 -10.64
C SER A 111 -24.19 1.61 -9.23
N SER A 112 -25.25 2.18 -8.66
CA SER A 112 -25.31 2.70 -7.27
C SER A 112 -25.22 1.62 -6.18
N LYS A 113 -25.27 0.35 -6.52
CA LYS A 113 -25.30 -0.79 -5.58
C LYS A 113 -23.93 -1.13 -4.98
N ILE A 114 -22.84 -0.73 -5.60
CA ILE A 114 -21.48 -1.16 -5.26
C ILE A 114 -20.86 -0.36 -4.11
N VAL A 115 -21.33 0.87 -3.88
CA VAL A 115 -20.86 1.69 -2.76
C VAL A 115 -21.23 1.04 -1.42
N TYR A 116 -22.35 0.32 -1.36
CA TYR A 116 -22.83 -0.37 -0.16
C TYR A 116 -21.95 -1.57 0.20
N ASP A 117 -21.54 -2.36 -0.77
CA ASP A 117 -20.70 -3.55 -0.56
C ASP A 117 -19.26 -3.20 -0.16
N PHE A 118 -18.73 -2.08 -0.66
CA PHE A 118 -17.38 -1.60 -0.30
C PHE A 118 -17.31 -1.14 1.17
N PHE A 119 -18.34 -0.47 1.67
CA PHE A 119 -18.42 -0.06 3.08
C PHE A 119 -18.66 -1.24 4.03
N HIS A 120 -19.38 -2.27 3.61
CA HIS A 120 -19.64 -3.47 4.43
C HIS A 120 -18.38 -4.35 4.61
N ILE A 121 -17.55 -4.47 3.59
CA ILE A 121 -16.26 -5.19 3.69
C ILE A 121 -15.29 -4.51 4.67
N LYS A 122 -15.39 -3.19 4.81
CA LYS A 122 -14.53 -2.42 5.73
C LYS A 122 -14.95 -2.52 7.20
N ILE A 123 -16.21 -2.82 7.48
CA ILE A 123 -16.76 -2.93 8.86
C ILE A 123 -16.57 -4.33 9.43
N SER A 124 -16.48 -5.37 8.61
CA SER A 124 -16.32 -6.76 9.07
C SER A 124 -14.86 -7.18 9.31
N THR A 125 -13.90 -6.27 9.15
CA THR A 125 -12.47 -6.53 9.38
C THR A 125 -11.87 -5.69 10.52
N LEU A 126 -12.73 -5.07 11.35
CA LEU A 126 -12.32 -4.41 12.62
C LEU A 126 -12.54 -5.34 13.80
#